data_e2ccd8922faec83c48d27014cf36608b
#
_entry.id   e2ccd8922faec83c48d27014cf36608b
#
_cell.length_a   1.000
_cell.length_b   1.000
_cell.length_c   1.000
_cell.angle_alpha   90.00
_cell.angle_beta   90.00
_cell.angle_gamma   90.00
#
_symmetry.space_group_name_H-M   'P 1'
#
loop_
_entity.id
_entity.type
_entity.pdbx_description
1 polymer ?
#
loop_
_entity_poly.entity_id
_entity_poly.type
_entity_poly.pdbx_seq_one_letter_code
_entity_poly.pdbx_strand_id
1 'polypeptide(L)'
;GTLLKGVKRQNLKIIINASELRTQSAFRYGSMESGCWRFGTLTEDTLVAKAVAASASFPAILPALDEQQRYIKRGETATHRTIVSDGGVYDNLGTSCLIPKRDSSFSTNVTETDFIIACIAGQGIPDGSSLPYFWPSRMIETINTIHRRTHSITFDLLHRLKESDEIKGFLLPYLGQNDAALPCPPPDLVARDK
;
A
#
# COMPACT_ATOMS: atom_id res chain seq x y z
N GLY A 1 -13.38 -17.25 -11.81
CA GLY A 1 -13.20 -15.88 -11.30
C GLY A 1 -12.37 -15.03 -12.26
N THR A 2 -12.37 -13.74 -12.09
CA THR A 2 -11.64 -12.79 -12.96
C THR A 2 -10.16 -12.79 -12.61
N LEU A 3 -9.30 -12.92 -13.62
CA LEU A 3 -7.84 -12.80 -13.49
C LEU A 3 -7.41 -11.31 -13.51
N LEU A 4 -6.31 -10.98 -12.83
CA LEU A 4 -5.79 -9.61 -12.77
C LEU A 4 -5.40 -9.06 -14.16
N LYS A 5 -4.80 -9.88 -15.01
CA LYS A 5 -4.49 -9.48 -16.40
C LYS A 5 -5.74 -9.20 -17.21
N GLY A 6 -6.87 -9.84 -16.88
CA GLY A 6 -8.18 -9.63 -17.54
C GLY A 6 -8.84 -8.29 -17.19
N VAL A 7 -8.45 -7.62 -16.11
CA VAL A 7 -8.97 -6.28 -15.76
C VAL A 7 -8.12 -5.13 -16.31
N LYS A 8 -7.10 -5.46 -17.08
CA LYS A 8 -6.24 -4.47 -17.72
C LYS A 8 -7.05 -3.60 -18.68
N ARG A 9 -6.92 -2.29 -18.57
CA ARG A 9 -7.45 -1.31 -19.52
C ARG A 9 -6.30 -0.53 -20.18
N GLN A 10 -6.56 0.04 -21.34
CA GLN A 10 -5.59 0.90 -21.98
C GLN A 10 -5.25 2.08 -21.06
N ASN A 11 -3.95 2.33 -20.85
CA ASN A 11 -3.43 3.39 -20.00
C ASN A 11 -3.81 3.30 -18.51
N LEU A 12 -4.25 2.12 -18.04
CA LEU A 12 -4.52 1.89 -16.62
C LEU A 12 -3.73 0.67 -16.13
N LYS A 13 -2.86 0.88 -15.13
CA LYS A 13 -2.17 -0.17 -14.39
C LYS A 13 -2.81 -0.30 -13.01
N ILE A 14 -3.24 -1.49 -12.65
CA ILE A 14 -3.82 -1.80 -11.34
C ILE A 14 -2.78 -2.55 -10.54
N ILE A 15 -2.56 -2.12 -9.29
CA ILE A 15 -1.68 -2.77 -8.33
C ILE A 15 -2.45 -2.90 -7.02
N ILE A 16 -2.51 -4.12 -6.48
CA ILE A 16 -3.05 -4.43 -5.16
C ILE A 16 -1.87 -4.80 -4.27
N ASN A 17 -1.61 -3.99 -3.26
CA ASN A 17 -0.49 -4.19 -2.36
C ASN A 17 -0.78 -5.29 -1.32
N ALA A 18 0.26 -6.04 -1.00
CA ALA A 18 0.29 -7.02 0.08
C ALA A 18 1.70 -7.05 0.69
N SER A 19 1.87 -7.78 1.78
CA SER A 19 3.15 -7.92 2.48
C SER A 19 3.56 -9.39 2.54
N GLU A 20 4.77 -9.71 2.09
CA GLU A 20 5.32 -11.05 2.24
C GLU A 20 6.07 -11.15 3.57
N LEU A 21 5.52 -11.92 4.52
CA LEU A 21 5.95 -11.92 5.92
C LEU A 21 7.27 -12.66 6.15
N ARG A 22 7.60 -13.66 5.35
CA ARG A 22 8.84 -14.45 5.53
C ARG A 22 10.08 -13.67 5.14
N THR A 23 9.96 -12.82 4.11
CA THR A 23 11.06 -11.98 3.62
C THR A 23 10.93 -10.52 4.05
N GLN A 24 9.83 -10.18 4.72
CA GLN A 24 9.54 -8.83 5.19
C GLN A 24 9.61 -7.80 4.06
N SER A 25 9.00 -8.14 2.92
CA SER A 25 9.05 -7.33 1.72
C SER A 25 7.67 -7.04 1.15
N ALA A 26 7.57 -5.97 0.35
CA ALA A 26 6.35 -5.70 -0.41
C ALA A 26 6.05 -6.86 -1.35
N PHE A 27 4.82 -7.32 -1.35
CA PHE A 27 4.26 -8.19 -2.37
C PHE A 27 3.21 -7.41 -3.14
N ARG A 28 3.28 -7.41 -4.46
CA ARG A 28 2.36 -6.65 -5.30
C ARG A 28 1.68 -7.55 -6.30
N TYR A 29 0.37 -7.52 -6.29
CA TYR A 29 -0.47 -8.14 -7.30
C TYR A 29 -0.81 -7.09 -8.36
N GLY A 30 -0.22 -7.20 -9.54
CA GLY A 30 -0.39 -6.22 -10.61
C GLY A 30 -1.05 -6.78 -11.86
N SER A 31 -1.76 -5.93 -12.58
CA SER A 31 -2.32 -6.27 -13.89
C SER A 31 -1.27 -6.57 -14.97
N MET A 32 -0.02 -6.23 -14.72
CA MET A 32 1.12 -6.55 -15.61
C MET A 32 1.92 -7.73 -15.07
N GLU A 33 2.29 -7.69 -13.82
CA GLU A 33 3.08 -8.69 -13.12
C GLU A 33 2.68 -8.76 -11.65
N SER A 34 2.84 -9.93 -11.02
CA SER A 34 2.62 -10.11 -9.58
C SER A 34 3.83 -10.76 -8.95
N GLY A 35 4.18 -10.37 -7.72
CA GLY A 35 5.31 -10.95 -7.01
C GLY A 35 5.99 -10.00 -6.03
N CYS A 36 7.20 -10.37 -5.62
CA CYS A 36 8.06 -9.57 -4.77
C CYS A 36 9.51 -9.61 -5.27
N TRP A 37 10.29 -8.59 -4.94
CA TRP A 37 11.67 -8.50 -5.41
C TRP A 37 12.56 -9.66 -4.92
N ARG A 38 12.22 -10.29 -3.80
CA ARG A 38 12.99 -11.42 -3.24
C ARG A 38 12.88 -12.67 -4.10
N PHE A 39 11.67 -13.06 -4.49
CA PHE A 39 11.41 -14.29 -5.24
C PHE A 39 11.24 -14.05 -6.74
N GLY A 40 10.98 -12.81 -7.14
CA GLY A 40 10.68 -12.45 -8.54
C GLY A 40 9.20 -12.38 -8.83
N THR A 41 8.83 -12.59 -10.09
CA THR A 41 7.44 -12.53 -10.57
C THR A 41 6.81 -13.91 -10.63
N LEU A 42 5.52 -13.99 -10.34
CA LEU A 42 4.73 -15.22 -10.48
C LEU A 42 4.67 -15.69 -11.93
N THR A 43 4.81 -16.99 -12.13
CA THR A 43 4.64 -17.59 -13.48
C THR A 43 3.19 -17.60 -13.92
N GLU A 44 2.26 -17.66 -12.99
CA GLU A 44 0.83 -17.76 -13.23
C GLU A 44 0.13 -16.45 -12.87
N ASP A 45 -0.96 -16.16 -13.59
CA ASP A 45 -1.79 -15.01 -13.27
C ASP A 45 -2.64 -15.28 -12.02
N THR A 46 -2.98 -14.21 -11.31
CA THR A 46 -3.67 -14.28 -10.03
C THR A 46 -5.13 -13.83 -10.17
N LEU A 47 -6.03 -14.50 -9.48
CA LEU A 47 -7.42 -14.06 -9.34
C LEU A 47 -7.50 -12.74 -8.58
N VAL A 48 -8.33 -11.81 -9.05
CA VAL A 48 -8.62 -10.54 -8.35
C VAL A 48 -9.07 -10.80 -6.92
N ALA A 49 -9.97 -11.76 -6.71
CA ALA A 49 -10.46 -12.12 -5.37
C ALA A 49 -9.34 -12.56 -4.43
N LYS A 50 -8.35 -13.31 -4.94
CA LYS A 50 -7.18 -13.72 -4.16
C LYS A 50 -6.30 -12.54 -3.78
N ALA A 51 -6.02 -11.65 -4.72
CA ALA A 51 -5.23 -10.45 -4.47
C ALA A 51 -5.90 -9.52 -3.44
N VAL A 52 -7.22 -9.36 -3.53
CA VAL A 52 -8.00 -8.58 -2.55
C VAL A 52 -7.99 -9.26 -1.18
N ALA A 53 -8.20 -10.59 -1.12
CA ALA A 53 -8.14 -11.33 0.15
C ALA A 53 -6.77 -11.21 0.83
N ALA A 54 -5.68 -11.29 0.05
CA ALA A 54 -4.33 -11.08 0.56
C ALA A 54 -4.13 -9.66 1.10
N SER A 55 -4.57 -8.65 0.34
CA SER A 55 -4.45 -7.24 0.72
C SER A 55 -5.27 -6.86 1.95
N ALA A 56 -6.36 -7.58 2.21
CA ALA A 56 -7.25 -7.33 3.35
C ALA A 56 -6.95 -8.23 4.57
N SER A 57 -5.96 -9.13 4.48
CA SER A 57 -5.64 -10.08 5.57
C SER A 57 -4.84 -9.40 6.69
N PHE A 58 -5.52 -8.49 7.42
CA PHE A 58 -4.92 -7.75 8.53
C PHE A 58 -4.48 -8.71 9.66
N PRO A 59 -3.24 -8.58 10.15
CA PRO A 59 -2.72 -9.44 11.22
C PRO A 59 -3.62 -9.45 12.46
N ALA A 60 -3.76 -10.61 13.08
CA ALA A 60 -4.59 -10.88 14.25
C ALA A 60 -6.13 -10.92 13.99
N ILE A 61 -6.62 -10.47 12.83
CA ILE A 61 -8.06 -10.52 12.52
C ILE A 61 -8.35 -11.55 11.43
N LEU A 62 -7.55 -11.53 10.36
CA LEU A 62 -7.70 -12.45 9.24
C LEU A 62 -6.43 -13.28 9.03
N PRO A 63 -6.56 -14.54 8.61
CA PRO A 63 -5.41 -15.39 8.34
C PRO A 63 -4.64 -14.88 7.12
N ALA A 64 -3.31 -14.98 7.19
CA ALA A 64 -2.46 -14.75 6.03
C ALA A 64 -2.65 -15.87 4.98
N LEU A 65 -2.43 -15.55 3.72
CA LEU A 65 -2.41 -16.55 2.64
C LEU A 65 -1.07 -17.27 2.62
N ASP A 66 -1.09 -18.57 2.90
CA ASP A 66 0.10 -19.44 2.93
C ASP A 66 0.05 -20.39 1.72
N GLU A 67 0.94 -20.18 0.76
CA GLU A 67 0.93 -20.91 -0.50
C GLU A 67 2.32 -21.21 -1.03
N GLN A 68 2.42 -22.30 -1.78
CA GLN A 68 3.58 -22.60 -2.63
C GLN A 68 3.27 -22.14 -4.06
N GLN A 69 4.14 -21.29 -4.62
CA GLN A 69 3.96 -20.72 -5.94
C GLN A 69 5.29 -20.74 -6.72
N ARG A 70 5.18 -20.77 -8.05
CA ARG A 70 6.33 -20.69 -8.93
C ARG A 70 6.63 -19.25 -9.31
N TYR A 71 7.91 -18.90 -9.24
CA TYR A 71 8.43 -17.56 -9.53
C TYR A 71 9.50 -17.62 -10.60
N ILE A 72 9.60 -16.57 -11.40
CA ILE A 72 10.71 -16.33 -12.31
C ILE A 72 11.51 -15.15 -11.80
N LYS A 73 12.81 -15.35 -11.63
CA LYS A 73 13.76 -14.30 -11.29
C LYS A 73 15.06 -14.48 -12.10
N ARG A 74 15.45 -13.44 -12.84
CA ARG A 74 16.67 -13.46 -13.69
C ARG A 74 16.74 -14.65 -14.67
N GLY A 75 15.56 -15.07 -15.18
CA GLY A 75 15.45 -16.20 -16.10
C GLY A 75 15.36 -17.58 -15.46
N GLU A 76 15.58 -17.69 -14.16
CA GLU A 76 15.43 -18.94 -13.41
C GLU A 76 14.05 -19.07 -12.80
N THR A 77 13.50 -20.28 -12.85
CA THR A 77 12.21 -20.61 -12.25
C THR A 77 12.42 -21.43 -10.97
N ALA A 78 11.82 -20.96 -9.87
CA ALA A 78 11.89 -21.67 -8.60
C ALA A 78 10.53 -21.65 -7.90
N THR A 79 10.27 -22.68 -7.08
CA THR A 79 9.06 -22.74 -6.22
C THR A 79 9.42 -22.22 -4.84
N HIS A 80 8.65 -21.24 -4.37
CA HIS A 80 8.79 -20.69 -3.03
C HIS A 80 7.45 -20.75 -2.28
N ARG A 81 7.52 -21.06 -1.00
CA ARG A 81 6.40 -20.88 -0.08
C ARG A 81 6.38 -19.40 0.33
N THR A 82 5.23 -18.77 0.20
CA THR A 82 4.99 -17.38 0.59
C THR A 82 3.87 -17.30 1.61
N ILE A 83 4.02 -16.42 2.59
CA ILE A 83 3.00 -16.09 3.57
C ILE A 83 2.66 -14.62 3.36
N VAL A 84 1.52 -14.38 2.71
CA VAL A 84 1.14 -13.05 2.28
C VAL A 84 0.02 -12.52 3.17
N SER A 85 0.19 -11.30 3.66
CA SER A 85 -0.72 -10.60 4.56
C SER A 85 -1.03 -9.20 4.04
N ASP A 86 -1.79 -8.43 4.80
CA ASP A 86 -2.25 -7.09 4.49
C ASP A 86 -1.16 -6.17 3.92
N GLY A 87 -1.52 -5.41 2.90
CA GLY A 87 -0.62 -4.47 2.23
C GLY A 87 -0.18 -3.32 3.13
N GLY A 88 -1.04 -2.91 4.06
CA GLY A 88 -0.77 -1.85 5.01
C GLY A 88 0.36 -2.16 5.98
N VAL A 89 0.70 -3.43 6.19
CA VAL A 89 1.84 -3.82 7.03
C VAL A 89 3.15 -3.29 6.47
N TYR A 90 3.32 -3.27 5.14
CA TYR A 90 4.55 -2.79 4.49
C TYR A 90 4.40 -1.38 3.92
N ASP A 91 3.29 -1.08 3.25
CA ASP A 91 3.05 0.17 2.52
C ASP A 91 1.57 0.57 2.59
N ASN A 92 1.20 1.17 3.71
CA ASN A 92 -0.20 1.50 4.01
C ASN A 92 -0.81 2.56 3.08
N LEU A 93 0.01 3.41 2.48
CA LEU A 93 -0.43 4.41 1.50
C LEU A 93 -0.40 3.90 0.06
N GLY A 94 0.24 2.77 -0.19
CA GLY A 94 0.37 2.20 -1.53
C GLY A 94 1.25 3.01 -2.48
N THR A 95 2.03 3.95 -1.97
CA THR A 95 2.80 4.90 -2.77
C THR A 95 4.19 4.42 -3.12
N SER A 96 4.70 3.40 -2.46
CA SER A 96 6.10 3.00 -2.61
C SER A 96 6.48 2.55 -4.03
N CYS A 97 5.52 2.09 -4.85
CA CYS A 97 5.76 1.76 -6.26
C CYS A 97 5.67 2.97 -7.21
N LEU A 98 5.22 4.13 -6.71
CA LEU A 98 5.05 5.36 -7.46
C LEU A 98 6.22 6.34 -7.27
N ILE A 99 7.12 6.06 -6.34
CA ILE A 99 8.28 6.90 -6.07
C ILE A 99 9.23 6.87 -7.28
N PRO A 100 9.57 8.04 -7.85
CA PRO A 100 10.48 8.14 -9.00
C PRO A 100 11.85 7.53 -8.73
N LYS A 101 12.53 7.12 -9.80
CA LYS A 101 13.90 6.56 -9.76
C LYS A 101 14.09 5.37 -8.84
N ARG A 102 13.02 4.68 -8.49
CA ARG A 102 13.10 3.46 -7.69
C ARG A 102 13.73 2.35 -8.51
N ASP A 103 14.76 1.72 -7.97
CA ASP A 103 15.45 0.62 -8.63
C ASP A 103 14.52 -0.61 -8.76
N SER A 104 14.25 -1.02 -9.99
CA SER A 104 13.46 -2.20 -10.31
C SER A 104 14.10 -3.53 -9.85
N SER A 105 15.41 -3.54 -9.57
CA SER A 105 16.09 -4.69 -8.99
C SER A 105 15.62 -5.03 -7.57
N PHE A 106 15.11 -4.03 -6.87
CA PHE A 106 14.64 -4.16 -5.47
C PHE A 106 13.14 -3.88 -5.31
N SER A 107 12.40 -3.74 -6.41
CA SER A 107 10.97 -3.48 -6.35
C SER A 107 10.27 -4.00 -7.60
N THR A 108 9.10 -4.60 -7.43
CA THR A 108 8.22 -4.98 -8.53
C THR A 108 7.22 -3.87 -8.83
N ASN A 109 6.66 -3.86 -10.03
CA ASN A 109 5.61 -2.91 -10.43
C ASN A 109 6.01 -1.42 -10.28
N VAL A 110 7.29 -1.08 -10.47
CA VAL A 110 7.75 0.31 -10.44
C VAL A 110 7.12 1.08 -11.59
N THR A 111 6.62 2.27 -11.30
CA THR A 111 6.00 3.15 -12.30
C THR A 111 6.49 4.57 -12.06
N GLU A 112 6.98 5.22 -13.10
CA GLU A 112 7.29 6.64 -13.05
C GLU A 112 5.99 7.44 -13.12
N THR A 113 5.84 8.40 -12.24
CA THR A 113 4.66 9.24 -12.14
C THR A 113 5.05 10.70 -11.95
N ASP A 114 4.34 11.58 -12.65
CA ASP A 114 4.51 13.03 -12.52
C ASP A 114 3.69 13.61 -11.34
N PHE A 115 2.59 12.97 -10.98
CA PHE A 115 1.67 13.44 -9.97
C PHE A 115 1.13 12.27 -9.13
N ILE A 116 1.10 12.42 -7.82
CA ILE A 116 0.68 11.37 -6.88
C ILE A 116 -0.56 11.83 -6.10
N ILE A 117 -1.61 11.02 -6.11
CA ILE A 117 -2.77 11.21 -5.24
C ILE A 117 -2.80 10.01 -4.27
N ALA A 118 -2.59 10.26 -2.98
CA ALA A 118 -2.64 9.25 -1.95
C ALA A 118 -3.83 9.49 -1.02
N CYS A 119 -4.91 8.72 -1.21
CA CYS A 119 -6.10 8.79 -0.37
C CYS A 119 -5.87 8.10 0.97
N ILE A 120 -6.07 8.82 2.06
CA ILE A 120 -5.89 8.31 3.41
C ILE A 120 -7.28 8.02 4.00
N ALA A 121 -7.58 6.73 4.15
CA ALA A 121 -8.82 6.24 4.77
C ALA A 121 -8.58 5.84 6.24
N GLY A 122 -7.78 6.60 6.97
CA GLY A 122 -7.41 6.32 8.35
C GLY A 122 -8.40 6.90 9.35
N GLN A 123 -8.40 6.33 10.56
CA GLN A 123 -9.02 6.96 11.73
C GLN A 123 -8.29 8.27 12.05
N GLY A 124 -9.02 9.30 12.46
CA GLY A 124 -8.50 10.61 12.82
C GLY A 124 -7.29 10.61 13.75
N ILE A 125 -6.85 11.78 14.17
CA ILE A 125 -5.75 11.90 15.14
C ILE A 125 -6.26 11.36 16.48
N PRO A 126 -5.57 10.36 17.11
CA PRO A 126 -5.97 9.89 18.43
C PRO A 126 -5.91 11.03 19.44
N ASP A 127 -6.95 11.15 20.23
CA ASP A 127 -7.06 12.15 21.31
C ASP A 127 -6.30 11.77 22.59
N GLY A 128 -5.66 10.59 22.62
CA GLY A 128 -4.95 10.08 23.79
C GLY A 128 -5.86 9.47 24.86
N SER A 129 -7.15 9.33 24.59
CA SER A 129 -8.11 8.72 25.55
C SER A 129 -7.95 7.20 25.70
N SER A 130 -7.36 6.54 24.70
CA SER A 130 -7.12 5.09 24.74
C SER A 130 -6.06 4.71 25.76
N LEU A 131 -6.37 3.72 26.61
CA LEU A 131 -5.47 3.18 27.64
C LEU A 131 -5.13 1.72 27.32
N PRO A 132 -4.12 1.42 26.50
CA PRO A 132 -3.83 0.07 26.02
C PRO A 132 -3.07 -0.75 27.08
N TYR A 133 -3.70 -1.11 28.19
CA TYR A 133 -3.06 -1.91 29.26
C TYR A 133 -2.95 -3.40 28.89
N PHE A 134 -3.95 -3.94 28.19
CA PHE A 134 -4.00 -5.35 27.83
C PHE A 134 -3.12 -5.63 26.60
N TRP A 135 -2.43 -6.76 26.60
CA TRP A 135 -1.41 -7.03 25.56
C TRP A 135 -1.93 -6.98 24.10
N PRO A 136 -3.15 -7.48 23.75
CA PRO A 136 -3.64 -7.33 22.39
C PRO A 136 -3.90 -5.89 22.00
N SER A 137 -4.46 -5.06 22.89
CA SER A 137 -4.66 -3.63 22.63
C SER A 137 -3.33 -2.90 22.46
N ARG A 138 -2.29 -3.25 23.25
CA ARG A 138 -0.93 -2.71 23.05
C ARG A 138 -0.35 -3.10 21.67
N MET A 139 -0.57 -4.34 21.23
CA MET A 139 -0.11 -4.76 19.89
C MET A 139 -0.79 -3.95 18.78
N ILE A 140 -2.10 -3.76 18.87
CA ILE A 140 -2.86 -2.96 17.88
C ILE A 140 -2.35 -1.52 17.87
N GLU A 141 -2.20 -0.89 19.04
CA GLU A 141 -1.70 0.49 19.11
C GLU A 141 -0.23 0.61 18.67
N THR A 142 0.57 -0.42 18.88
CA THR A 142 1.93 -0.47 18.33
C THR A 142 1.91 -0.49 16.79
N ILE A 143 1.06 -1.32 16.19
CA ILE A 143 0.89 -1.36 14.73
C ILE A 143 0.41 0.01 14.22
N ASN A 144 -0.59 0.60 14.86
CA ASN A 144 -1.10 1.93 14.52
C ASN A 144 -0.01 3.01 14.60
N THR A 145 0.85 2.93 15.61
CA THR A 145 1.98 3.86 15.78
C THR A 145 3.01 3.70 14.66
N ILE A 146 3.32 2.46 14.26
CA ILE A 146 4.22 2.17 13.14
C ILE A 146 3.62 2.70 11.83
N HIS A 147 2.34 2.47 11.58
CA HIS A 147 1.64 3.00 10.40
C HIS A 147 1.71 4.53 10.34
N ARG A 148 1.45 5.22 11.46
CA ARG A 148 1.56 6.69 11.51
C ARG A 148 2.96 7.18 11.18
N ARG A 149 3.97 6.54 11.75
CA ARG A 149 5.37 6.88 11.46
C ARG A 149 5.67 6.69 9.97
N THR A 150 5.20 5.61 9.36
CA THR A 150 5.37 5.35 7.93
C THR A 150 4.68 6.42 7.08
N HIS A 151 3.46 6.85 7.46
CA HIS A 151 2.77 7.97 6.81
C HIS A 151 3.60 9.25 6.87
N SER A 152 4.10 9.63 8.05
CA SER A 152 4.91 10.85 8.21
C SER A 152 6.16 10.81 7.33
N ILE A 153 6.86 9.67 7.28
CA ILE A 153 8.04 9.51 6.42
C ILE A 153 7.67 9.64 4.93
N THR A 154 6.54 9.07 4.53
CA THR A 154 6.08 9.16 3.14
C THR A 154 5.70 10.61 2.78
N PHE A 155 5.06 11.33 3.69
CA PHE A 155 4.72 12.74 3.47
C PHE A 155 5.97 13.59 3.31
N ASP A 156 6.95 13.45 4.20
CA ASP A 156 8.23 14.14 4.10
C ASP A 156 8.94 13.80 2.77
N LEU A 157 8.85 12.56 2.32
CA LEU A 157 9.42 12.15 1.04
C LEU A 157 8.71 12.83 -0.13
N LEU A 158 7.38 12.84 -0.16
CA LEU A 158 6.60 13.48 -1.22
C LEU A 158 6.86 14.98 -1.30
N HIS A 159 7.00 15.66 -0.15
CA HIS A 159 7.39 17.06 -0.10
C HIS A 159 8.78 17.29 -0.71
N ARG A 160 9.76 16.48 -0.33
CA ARG A 160 11.12 16.58 -0.89
C ARG A 160 11.16 16.31 -2.39
N LEU A 161 10.42 15.31 -2.87
CA LEU A 161 10.33 15.01 -4.31
C LEU A 161 9.73 16.17 -5.10
N LYS A 162 8.75 16.87 -4.52
CA LYS A 162 8.19 18.07 -5.13
C LYS A 162 9.17 19.24 -5.12
N GLU A 163 9.87 19.47 -4.01
CA GLU A 163 10.87 20.54 -3.87
C GLU A 163 12.07 20.33 -4.81
N SER A 164 12.41 19.07 -5.12
CA SER A 164 13.47 18.72 -6.08
C SER A 164 12.99 18.61 -7.54
N ASP A 165 11.75 18.98 -7.84
CA ASP A 165 11.12 18.86 -9.17
C ASP A 165 11.13 17.43 -9.75
N GLU A 166 11.24 16.42 -8.90
CA GLU A 166 11.16 15.01 -9.34
C GLU A 166 9.71 14.56 -9.58
N ILE A 167 8.74 15.26 -8.99
CA ILE A 167 7.31 15.14 -9.28
C ILE A 167 6.71 16.54 -9.44
N LYS A 168 5.69 16.67 -10.31
CA LYS A 168 4.99 17.95 -10.52
C LYS A 168 4.12 18.34 -9.32
N GLY A 169 3.65 17.35 -8.54
CA GLY A 169 2.86 17.60 -7.35
C GLY A 169 2.27 16.34 -6.74
N PHE A 170 1.61 16.52 -5.61
CA PHE A 170 0.86 15.47 -4.94
C PHE A 170 -0.38 16.02 -4.23
N LEU A 171 -1.37 15.15 -3.99
CA LEU A 171 -2.55 15.42 -3.16
C LEU A 171 -2.69 14.31 -2.12
N LEU A 172 -3.09 14.68 -0.92
CA LEU A 172 -3.30 13.79 0.23
C LEU A 172 -4.74 13.95 0.77
N PRO A 173 -5.76 13.50 0.04
CA PRO A 173 -7.14 13.53 0.53
C PRO A 173 -7.26 12.66 1.79
N TYR A 174 -7.82 13.20 2.84
CA TYR A 174 -8.01 12.52 4.11
C TYR A 174 -9.49 12.26 4.38
N LEU A 175 -9.88 10.97 4.45
CA LEU A 175 -11.24 10.54 4.72
C LEU A 175 -11.40 10.27 6.22
N GLY A 176 -11.86 11.05 7.03
CA GLY A 176 -12.04 10.81 8.47
C GLY A 176 -11.67 12.02 9.30
N GLN A 177 -11.40 13.12 8.64
CA GLN A 177 -11.27 14.39 9.30
C GLN A 177 -12.67 14.98 9.51
N ASN A 178 -13.09 15.16 10.76
CA ASN A 178 -14.28 15.94 11.05
C ASN A 178 -14.03 17.37 10.60
N ASP A 179 -14.94 17.93 9.80
CA ASP A 179 -14.87 19.33 9.33
C ASP A 179 -14.73 20.32 10.48
N ALA A 180 -15.30 19.98 11.66
CA ALA A 180 -15.17 20.76 12.89
C ALA A 180 -13.74 20.79 13.47
N ALA A 181 -12.86 19.87 13.06
CA ALA A 181 -11.47 19.83 13.51
C ALA A 181 -10.50 20.57 12.57
N LEU A 182 -10.96 21.04 11.41
CA LEU A 182 -10.18 21.89 10.52
C LEU A 182 -10.19 23.32 11.04
N PRO A 183 -9.03 23.91 11.41
CA PRO A 183 -8.97 25.27 11.92
C PRO A 183 -9.43 26.34 10.91
N CYS A 184 -9.54 25.98 9.64
CA CYS A 184 -10.06 26.85 8.59
C CYS A 184 -10.40 26.00 7.34
N PRO A 185 -11.64 25.52 7.16
CA PRO A 185 -12.01 24.96 5.86
C PRO A 185 -11.93 26.09 4.82
N PRO A 186 -11.37 25.84 3.63
CA PRO A 186 -11.38 26.82 2.56
C PRO A 186 -12.83 27.25 2.28
N PRO A 187 -13.09 28.56 2.11
CA PRO A 187 -14.46 29.09 1.94
C PRO A 187 -15.28 28.41 0.84
N ASP A 188 -14.59 27.88 -0.16
CA ASP A 188 -15.15 27.27 -1.35
C ASP A 188 -15.75 25.87 -1.10
N LEU A 189 -15.36 25.17 -0.04
CA LEU A 189 -15.92 23.87 0.33
C LEU A 189 -17.25 23.99 1.08
N VAL A 190 -17.44 25.07 1.84
CA VAL A 190 -18.69 25.35 2.58
C VAL A 190 -19.84 25.74 1.63
N ALA A 191 -19.52 26.25 0.44
CA ALA A 191 -20.51 26.69 -0.54
C ALA A 191 -21.09 25.57 -1.42
N ARG A 192 -20.55 24.36 -1.37
CA ARG A 192 -20.97 23.23 -2.23
C ARG A 192 -22.01 22.31 -1.61
N ASP A 193 -22.26 22.42 -0.32
CA ASP A 193 -23.25 21.60 0.42
C ASP A 193 -24.59 22.33 0.67
N LYS A 194 -24.94 23.31 -0.18
CA LYS A 194 -26.25 23.98 -0.15
C LYS A 194 -27.01 23.79 -1.43
#